data_2c80252389307b8706da4a113977e3a0
#
_entry.id   2c80252389307b8706da4a113977e3a0
#
_cell.length_a   1.000
_cell.length_b   1.000
_cell.length_c   1.000
_cell.angle_alpha   90.00
_cell.angle_beta   90.00
_cell.angle_gamma   90.00
#
_symmetry.space_group_name_H-M   'P 1'
#
loop_
_entity.id
_entity.type
_entity.pdbx_description
1 polymer ?
#
loop_
_entity_poly.entity_id
_entity_poly.type
_entity_poly.pdbx_seq_one_letter_code
_entity_poly.pdbx_strand_id
1 'polypeptide(L)'
;VLFRSSAGASPAMIIAKEEVSSFVRIASALLVNVGTLTLEQAEVMHLAVDAANRAGVPWVLDPVAAGLIPWRDRMINGLLELKPTVIRGNASEIVALAGAGKGGKGVDSRDSSDAALSAAQNLAAARACIVCVTGETDYITDGRTTLYVTGGNRQATLVVGTGCSLSALVAAFIAKTEHPLEAAAAACALAK
;
A
#
# COMPACT_ATOMS: atom_id res chain seq x y z
N VAL A 1 -16.33 4.65 0.30
CA VAL A 1 -16.80 4.68 1.70
C VAL A 1 -17.67 3.45 2.01
N LEU A 2 -18.71 3.15 1.21
CA LEU A 2 -19.65 2.04 1.46
C LEU A 2 -18.96 0.67 1.58
N PHE A 3 -18.03 0.34 0.70
CA PHE A 3 -17.34 -0.96 0.70
C PHE A 3 -16.57 -1.20 2.02
N ARG A 4 -15.88 -0.20 2.55
CA ARG A 4 -15.14 -0.32 3.82
C ARG A 4 -16.05 -0.44 5.03
N SER A 5 -17.17 0.28 5.02
CA SER A 5 -18.19 0.18 6.09
C SER A 5 -18.86 -1.20 6.10
N SER A 6 -19.08 -1.79 4.91
CA SER A 6 -19.62 -3.17 4.81
C SER A 6 -18.64 -4.22 5.36
N ALA A 7 -17.35 -3.94 5.39
CA ALA A 7 -16.32 -4.77 6.03
C ALA A 7 -16.15 -4.49 7.53
N GLY A 8 -17.03 -3.71 8.15
CA GLY A 8 -16.99 -3.39 9.59
C GLY A 8 -16.03 -2.25 9.98
N ALA A 9 -15.41 -1.58 9.01
CA ALA A 9 -14.54 -0.45 9.27
C ALA A 9 -15.32 0.88 9.33
N SER A 10 -14.86 1.82 10.14
CA SER A 10 -15.36 3.19 10.22
C SER A 10 -14.35 4.15 9.58
N PRO A 11 -14.41 4.38 8.24
CA PRO A 11 -13.42 5.18 7.54
C PRO A 11 -13.67 6.67 7.71
N ALA A 12 -12.60 7.42 7.92
CA ALA A 12 -12.59 8.88 7.84
C ALA A 12 -11.55 9.34 6.83
N MET A 13 -11.79 10.48 6.19
CA MET A 13 -10.83 11.13 5.32
C MET A 13 -10.46 12.48 5.94
N ILE A 14 -9.21 12.62 6.34
CA ILE A 14 -8.68 13.80 6.99
C ILE A 14 -7.66 14.44 6.06
N ILE A 15 -7.87 15.70 5.73
CA ILE A 15 -7.03 16.46 4.80
C ILE A 15 -6.51 17.76 5.40
N ALA A 16 -7.05 18.20 6.53
CA ALA A 16 -6.63 19.44 7.17
C ALA A 16 -5.35 19.22 8.00
N LYS A 17 -4.36 20.08 7.77
CA LYS A 17 -3.05 20.04 8.43
C LYS A 17 -3.16 20.19 9.94
N GLU A 18 -4.13 20.98 10.39
CA GLU A 18 -4.36 21.33 11.80
C GLU A 18 -4.88 20.16 12.64
N GLU A 19 -5.60 19.21 12.02
CA GLU A 19 -6.25 18.12 12.74
C GLU A 19 -5.61 16.75 12.52
N VAL A 20 -4.87 16.57 11.40
CA VAL A 20 -4.38 15.25 10.96
C VAL A 20 -3.58 14.53 12.04
N SER A 21 -2.66 15.20 12.69
CA SER A 21 -1.81 14.59 13.73
C SER A 21 -2.59 14.16 14.96
N SER A 22 -3.65 14.90 15.31
CA SER A 22 -4.52 14.56 16.44
C SER A 22 -5.43 13.40 16.09
N PHE A 23 -5.99 13.41 14.88
CA PHE A 23 -6.89 12.36 14.42
C PHE A 23 -6.18 11.01 14.27
N VAL A 24 -4.98 11.00 13.67
CA VAL A 24 -4.21 9.75 13.47
C VAL A 24 -3.94 9.04 14.78
N ARG A 25 -3.70 9.75 15.88
CA ARG A 25 -3.46 9.16 17.22
C ARG A 25 -4.63 8.36 17.77
N ILE A 26 -5.85 8.65 17.33
CA ILE A 26 -7.06 7.91 17.74
C ILE A 26 -7.51 6.88 16.69
N ALA A 27 -6.89 6.89 15.52
CA ALA A 27 -7.16 5.92 14.47
C ALA A 27 -6.55 4.55 14.81
N SER A 28 -7.15 3.48 14.31
CA SER A 28 -6.62 2.12 14.45
C SER A 28 -5.62 1.75 13.37
N ALA A 29 -5.68 2.41 12.21
CA ALA A 29 -4.73 2.30 11.10
C ALA A 29 -4.82 3.53 10.20
N LEU A 30 -3.79 3.77 9.39
CA LEU A 30 -3.71 4.87 8.45
C LEU A 30 -3.51 4.33 7.02
N LEU A 31 -4.20 4.90 6.02
CA LEU A 31 -3.88 4.73 4.61
C LEU A 31 -3.31 6.03 4.06
N VAL A 32 -2.16 5.94 3.43
CA VAL A 32 -1.55 7.02 2.62
C VAL A 32 -1.62 6.62 1.16
N ASN A 33 -2.46 7.32 0.38
CA ASN A 33 -2.65 7.09 -1.05
C ASN A 33 -2.21 8.34 -1.82
N VAL A 34 -1.23 8.19 -2.72
CA VAL A 34 -0.62 9.31 -3.45
C VAL A 34 -1.27 9.58 -4.81
N GLY A 35 -2.48 9.09 -5.05
CA GLY A 35 -3.15 9.14 -6.35
C GLY A 35 -3.39 10.54 -6.92
N THR A 36 -3.88 11.46 -6.09
CA THR A 36 -4.14 12.86 -6.47
C THR A 36 -3.37 13.81 -5.56
N LEU A 37 -2.06 13.83 -5.71
CA LEU A 37 -1.17 14.53 -4.79
C LEU A 37 -1.00 16.01 -5.16
N THR A 38 -1.17 16.91 -4.18
CA THR A 38 -0.73 18.31 -4.21
C THR A 38 0.41 18.52 -3.22
N LEU A 39 1.09 19.67 -3.27
CA LEU A 39 2.14 20.00 -2.30
C LEU A 39 1.60 20.03 -0.87
N GLU A 40 0.42 20.60 -0.68
CA GLU A 40 -0.24 20.67 0.63
C GLU A 40 -0.60 19.27 1.15
N GLN A 41 -1.16 18.41 0.29
CA GLN A 41 -1.45 17.03 0.66
C GLN A 41 -0.18 16.24 0.99
N ALA A 42 0.93 16.50 0.30
CA ALA A 42 2.21 15.88 0.61
C ALA A 42 2.69 16.23 2.03
N GLU A 43 2.55 17.50 2.45
CA GLU A 43 2.85 17.91 3.82
C GLU A 43 1.95 17.21 4.83
N VAL A 44 0.63 17.16 4.56
CA VAL A 44 -0.35 16.48 5.42
C VAL A 44 -0.01 14.99 5.56
N MET A 45 0.37 14.32 4.47
CA MET A 45 0.78 12.91 4.50
C MET A 45 2.01 12.69 5.40
N HIS A 46 3.02 13.55 5.32
CA HIS A 46 4.19 13.45 6.20
C HIS A 46 3.82 13.64 7.67
N LEU A 47 2.99 14.64 8.00
CA LEU A 47 2.49 14.84 9.36
C LEU A 47 1.68 13.65 9.87
N ALA A 48 0.84 13.06 8.99
CA ALA A 48 0.05 11.88 9.32
C ALA A 48 0.94 10.68 9.65
N VAL A 49 1.93 10.39 8.80
CA VAL A 49 2.87 9.27 8.99
C VAL A 49 3.73 9.47 10.23
N ASP A 50 4.23 10.67 10.45
CA ASP A 50 4.97 11.02 11.67
C ASP A 50 4.14 10.78 12.94
N ALA A 51 2.87 11.18 12.91
CA ALA A 51 1.96 10.96 14.03
C ALA A 51 1.66 9.47 14.22
N ALA A 52 1.46 8.71 13.12
CA ALA A 52 1.25 7.27 13.14
C ALA A 52 2.44 6.53 13.76
N ASN A 53 3.65 6.82 13.31
CA ASN A 53 4.87 6.20 13.80
C ASN A 53 5.10 6.48 15.30
N ARG A 54 4.85 7.72 15.76
CA ARG A 54 4.97 8.08 17.19
C ARG A 54 3.91 7.40 18.06
N ALA A 55 2.73 7.15 17.50
CA ALA A 55 1.62 6.53 18.22
C ALA A 55 1.57 4.99 18.10
N GLY A 56 2.46 4.39 17.29
CA GLY A 56 2.44 2.96 16.99
C GLY A 56 1.22 2.54 16.16
N VAL A 57 0.66 3.46 15.37
CA VAL A 57 -0.47 3.18 14.48
C VAL A 57 0.08 2.61 13.17
N PRO A 58 -0.33 1.38 12.78
CA PRO A 58 0.12 0.78 11.52
C PRO A 58 -0.40 1.57 10.33
N TRP A 59 0.39 1.63 9.25
CA TRP A 59 -0.02 2.36 8.08
C TRP A 59 0.33 1.67 6.77
N VAL A 60 -0.52 1.89 5.77
CA VAL A 60 -0.41 1.36 4.42
C VAL A 60 0.00 2.47 3.46
N LEU A 61 0.99 2.20 2.62
CA LEU A 61 1.34 3.04 1.48
C LEU A 61 0.72 2.46 0.21
N ASP A 62 -0.08 3.27 -0.49
CA ASP A 62 -0.57 3.00 -1.84
C ASP A 62 0.17 3.93 -2.82
N PRO A 63 1.24 3.45 -3.49
CA PRO A 63 2.15 4.26 -4.29
C PRO A 63 1.65 4.46 -5.71
N VAL A 64 0.43 4.93 -5.86
CA VAL A 64 -0.27 5.07 -7.13
C VAL A 64 0.62 5.72 -8.20
N ALA A 65 0.80 5.03 -9.33
CA ALA A 65 1.58 5.45 -10.48
C ALA A 65 3.09 5.64 -10.19
N ALA A 66 3.64 4.86 -9.25
CA ALA A 66 5.08 4.80 -9.02
C ALA A 66 5.83 4.42 -10.31
N GLY A 67 6.96 5.09 -10.55
CA GLY A 67 7.80 4.90 -11.73
C GLY A 67 7.38 5.70 -12.97
N LEU A 68 6.26 6.43 -12.91
CA LEU A 68 5.74 7.18 -14.07
C LEU A 68 5.96 8.69 -13.96
N ILE A 69 5.95 9.26 -12.77
CA ILE A 69 5.96 10.71 -12.55
C ILE A 69 7.08 11.08 -11.59
N PRO A 70 8.19 11.69 -12.06
CA PRO A 70 9.40 11.93 -11.24
C PRO A 70 9.15 12.72 -9.96
N TRP A 71 8.21 13.66 -9.95
CA TRP A 71 7.87 14.41 -8.74
C TRP A 71 7.18 13.51 -7.71
N ARG A 72 6.23 12.69 -8.16
CA ARG A 72 5.53 11.73 -7.30
C ARG A 72 6.48 10.67 -6.76
N ASP A 73 7.40 10.18 -7.59
CA ASP A 73 8.42 9.20 -7.18
C ASP A 73 9.30 9.74 -6.05
N ARG A 74 9.66 11.02 -6.08
CA ARG A 74 10.41 11.64 -4.97
C ARG A 74 9.59 11.63 -3.67
N MET A 75 8.29 11.91 -3.75
CA MET A 75 7.40 11.88 -2.58
C MET A 75 7.24 10.47 -2.03
N ILE A 76 6.99 9.49 -2.91
CA ILE A 76 6.88 8.07 -2.55
C ILE A 76 8.17 7.60 -1.87
N ASN A 77 9.33 7.90 -2.43
CA ASN A 77 10.62 7.53 -1.85
C ASN A 77 10.81 8.13 -0.45
N GLY A 78 10.41 9.39 -0.25
CA GLY A 78 10.41 10.00 1.08
C GLY A 78 9.51 9.27 2.09
N LEU A 79 8.32 8.86 1.66
CA LEU A 79 7.41 8.09 2.49
C LEU A 79 7.93 6.67 2.79
N LEU A 80 8.60 6.02 1.84
CA LEU A 80 9.21 4.69 2.05
C LEU A 80 10.26 4.69 3.18
N GLU A 81 11.01 5.78 3.35
CA GLU A 81 11.99 5.91 4.45
C GLU A 81 11.31 5.99 5.82
N LEU A 82 10.02 6.31 5.87
CA LEU A 82 9.24 6.41 7.11
C LEU A 82 8.63 5.06 7.55
N LYS A 83 9.05 3.95 6.93
CA LYS A 83 8.76 2.56 7.32
C LYS A 83 7.25 2.23 7.33
N PRO A 84 6.59 2.16 6.18
CA PRO A 84 5.23 1.66 6.10
C PRO A 84 5.12 0.24 6.67
N THR A 85 4.00 -0.08 7.31
CA THR A 85 3.70 -1.45 7.75
C THR A 85 3.43 -2.34 6.53
N VAL A 86 2.67 -1.80 5.57
CA VAL A 86 2.35 -2.47 4.32
C VAL A 86 2.51 -1.51 3.15
N ILE A 87 3.08 -2.01 2.05
CA ILE A 87 3.05 -1.37 0.74
C ILE A 87 2.11 -2.19 -0.13
N ARG A 88 1.09 -1.56 -0.71
CA ARG A 88 0.18 -2.24 -1.65
C ARG A 88 0.21 -1.55 -3.00
N GLY A 89 0.54 -2.29 -4.05
CA GLY A 89 0.55 -1.78 -5.43
C GLY A 89 0.27 -2.87 -6.45
N ASN A 90 0.14 -2.50 -7.72
CA ASN A 90 0.14 -3.46 -8.81
C ASN A 90 1.59 -3.89 -9.16
N ALA A 91 1.74 -4.87 -10.05
CA ALA A 91 3.05 -5.42 -10.42
C ALA A 91 4.02 -4.33 -10.91
N SER A 92 3.57 -3.41 -11.78
CA SER A 92 4.43 -2.35 -12.33
C SER A 92 4.88 -1.34 -11.28
N GLU A 93 4.00 -0.97 -10.35
CA GLU A 93 4.31 -0.07 -9.24
C GLU A 93 5.34 -0.69 -8.29
N ILE A 94 5.17 -1.95 -7.92
CA ILE A 94 6.09 -2.66 -7.01
C ILE A 94 7.45 -2.88 -7.67
N VAL A 95 7.50 -3.27 -8.95
CA VAL A 95 8.75 -3.39 -9.71
C VAL A 95 9.48 -2.04 -9.79
N ALA A 96 8.76 -0.95 -10.04
CA ALA A 96 9.33 0.40 -10.07
C ALA A 96 9.94 0.78 -8.72
N LEU A 97 9.25 0.51 -7.61
CA LEU A 97 9.77 0.79 -6.26
C LEU A 97 11.01 -0.04 -5.91
N ALA A 98 11.01 -1.32 -6.27
CA ALA A 98 12.16 -2.20 -6.05
C ALA A 98 13.37 -1.80 -6.92
N GLY A 99 13.13 -1.27 -8.11
CA GLY A 99 14.16 -0.81 -9.06
C GLY A 99 14.73 0.57 -8.74
N ALA A 100 14.05 1.40 -7.99
CA ALA A 100 14.47 2.77 -7.66
C ALA A 100 15.80 2.83 -6.88
N GLY A 101 16.25 1.72 -6.30
CA GLY A 101 17.55 1.58 -5.66
C GLY A 101 18.71 1.09 -6.55
N LYS A 102 18.42 0.63 -7.77
CA LYS A 102 19.42 0.05 -8.69
C LYS A 102 18.95 0.29 -10.11
N GLY A 103 19.29 1.39 -10.78
CA GLY A 103 19.02 1.72 -12.19
C GLY A 103 18.67 0.56 -13.14
N GLY A 104 17.56 -0.12 -12.90
CA GLY A 104 17.13 -1.32 -13.62
C GLY A 104 16.26 -0.96 -14.81
N LYS A 105 16.66 -1.43 -16.01
CA LYS A 105 15.86 -1.40 -17.24
C LYS A 105 14.59 -2.22 -17.05
N GLY A 106 13.47 -1.72 -17.59
CA GLY A 106 12.15 -2.35 -17.51
C GLY A 106 12.16 -3.85 -17.86
N VAL A 107 11.36 -4.61 -17.17
CA VAL A 107 11.20 -6.07 -17.34
C VAL A 107 10.24 -6.32 -18.51
N ASP A 108 10.66 -7.16 -19.46
CA ASP A 108 9.84 -7.60 -20.59
C ASP A 108 8.62 -8.41 -20.10
N SER A 109 7.49 -8.23 -20.77
CA SER A 109 6.14 -8.65 -20.36
C SER A 109 5.86 -10.17 -20.30
N ARG A 110 6.84 -11.03 -20.50
CA ARG A 110 6.66 -12.50 -20.44
C ARG A 110 6.99 -13.12 -19.08
N ASP A 111 7.73 -12.39 -18.21
CA ASP A 111 8.10 -12.83 -16.86
C ASP A 111 7.47 -11.93 -15.77
N SER A 112 6.32 -11.31 -16.05
CA SER A 112 5.77 -10.23 -15.23
C SER A 112 5.40 -10.65 -13.81
N SER A 113 4.90 -11.88 -13.63
CA SER A 113 4.49 -12.38 -12.30
C SER A 113 5.69 -12.77 -11.44
N ASP A 114 6.67 -13.48 -11.99
CA ASP A 114 7.87 -13.90 -11.26
C ASP A 114 8.77 -12.72 -10.93
N ALA A 115 8.88 -11.77 -11.88
CA ALA A 115 9.61 -10.52 -11.65
C ALA A 115 8.95 -9.66 -10.56
N ALA A 116 7.63 -9.57 -10.56
CA ALA A 116 6.89 -8.84 -9.55
C ALA A 116 6.99 -9.48 -8.16
N LEU A 117 6.96 -10.82 -8.08
CA LEU A 117 7.16 -11.55 -6.84
C LEU A 117 8.57 -11.33 -6.28
N SER A 118 9.60 -11.48 -7.10
CA SER A 118 10.99 -11.24 -6.68
C SER A 118 11.20 -9.79 -6.25
N ALA A 119 10.61 -8.83 -6.96
CA ALA A 119 10.65 -7.42 -6.60
C ALA A 119 9.98 -7.15 -5.25
N ALA A 120 8.81 -7.77 -5.02
CA ALA A 120 8.09 -7.66 -3.75
C ALA A 120 8.87 -8.23 -2.58
N GLN A 121 9.45 -9.42 -2.72
CA GLN A 121 10.27 -10.05 -1.69
C GLN A 121 11.50 -9.21 -1.34
N ASN A 122 12.19 -8.69 -2.35
CA ASN A 122 13.35 -7.82 -2.15
C ASN A 122 12.96 -6.50 -1.46
N LEU A 123 11.85 -5.89 -1.88
CA LEU A 123 11.37 -4.65 -1.28
C LEU A 123 10.93 -4.87 0.17
N ALA A 124 10.19 -5.94 0.45
CA ALA A 124 9.74 -6.30 1.79
C ALA A 124 10.93 -6.54 2.73
N ALA A 125 11.93 -7.31 2.29
CA ALA A 125 13.14 -7.57 3.08
C ALA A 125 13.97 -6.30 3.30
N ALA A 126 14.13 -5.45 2.28
CA ALA A 126 14.91 -4.23 2.37
C ALA A 126 14.26 -3.16 3.28
N ARG A 127 12.92 -3.12 3.34
CA ARG A 127 12.15 -2.13 4.10
C ARG A 127 11.60 -2.67 5.42
N ALA A 128 11.78 -3.97 5.70
CA ALA A 128 11.22 -4.67 6.86
C ALA A 128 9.69 -4.42 6.99
N CYS A 129 8.97 -4.59 5.89
CA CYS A 129 7.54 -4.37 5.78
C CYS A 129 6.86 -5.50 5.01
N ILE A 130 5.55 -5.47 4.93
CA ILE A 130 4.77 -6.36 4.08
C ILE A 130 4.56 -5.69 2.72
N VAL A 131 4.66 -6.45 1.65
CA VAL A 131 4.34 -5.99 0.30
C VAL A 131 3.19 -6.82 -0.26
N CYS A 132 2.12 -6.16 -0.70
CA CYS A 132 0.99 -6.76 -1.40
C CYS A 132 1.07 -6.36 -2.88
N VAL A 133 1.39 -7.31 -3.74
CA VAL A 133 1.32 -7.15 -5.21
C VAL A 133 -0.02 -7.68 -5.67
N THR A 134 -0.82 -6.84 -6.29
CA THR A 134 -2.15 -7.24 -6.78
C THR A 134 -2.19 -7.43 -8.28
N GLY A 135 -2.88 -8.46 -8.72
CA GLY A 135 -3.01 -8.87 -10.12
C GLY A 135 -4.03 -9.98 -10.29
N GLU A 136 -3.83 -10.89 -11.25
CA GLU A 136 -4.64 -12.09 -11.40
C GLU A 136 -4.46 -13.03 -10.18
N THR A 137 -3.22 -13.22 -9.76
CA THR A 137 -2.88 -13.73 -8.44
C THR A 137 -2.27 -12.61 -7.62
N ASP A 138 -2.74 -12.42 -6.39
CA ASP A 138 -2.12 -11.49 -5.47
C ASP A 138 -1.03 -12.21 -4.67
N TYR A 139 0.10 -11.54 -4.48
CA TYR A 139 1.23 -12.02 -3.67
C TYR A 139 1.37 -11.11 -2.45
N ILE A 140 1.35 -11.69 -1.27
CA ILE A 140 1.52 -10.95 -0.02
C ILE A 140 2.74 -11.51 0.69
N THR A 141 3.79 -10.71 0.87
CA THR A 141 5.07 -11.19 1.40
C THR A 141 5.69 -10.22 2.41
N ASP A 142 6.39 -10.80 3.39
CA ASP A 142 7.27 -10.10 4.34
C ASP A 142 8.76 -10.20 3.94
N GLY A 143 9.04 -10.78 2.75
CA GLY A 143 10.39 -11.07 2.26
C GLY A 143 10.91 -12.44 2.63
N ARG A 144 10.24 -13.19 3.52
CA ARG A 144 10.57 -14.57 3.94
C ARG A 144 9.44 -15.52 3.59
N THR A 145 8.24 -15.18 4.00
CA THR A 145 7.01 -15.92 3.74
C THR A 145 6.22 -15.21 2.65
N THR A 146 5.61 -15.98 1.75
CA THR A 146 4.72 -15.44 0.72
C THR A 146 3.40 -16.19 0.75
N LEU A 147 2.31 -15.45 0.87
CA LEU A 147 0.95 -15.93 0.74
C LEU A 147 0.40 -15.60 -0.64
N TYR A 148 -0.44 -16.46 -1.17
CA TYR A 148 -1.02 -16.36 -2.51
C TYR A 148 -2.53 -16.27 -2.39
N VAL A 149 -3.13 -15.32 -3.09
CA VAL A 149 -4.58 -15.18 -3.19
C VAL A 149 -4.97 -15.25 -4.67
N THR A 150 -5.69 -16.30 -5.02
CA THR A 150 -6.19 -16.54 -6.37
C THR A 150 -7.70 -16.29 -6.45
N GLY A 151 -8.25 -16.22 -7.64
CA GLY A 151 -9.67 -15.96 -7.88
C GLY A 151 -9.92 -14.56 -8.38
N GLY A 152 -11.12 -14.05 -8.11
CA GLY A 152 -11.56 -12.74 -8.58
C GLY A 152 -12.25 -12.76 -9.93
N ASN A 153 -12.72 -11.60 -10.36
CA ASN A 153 -13.42 -11.43 -11.63
C ASN A 153 -12.71 -10.34 -12.45
N ARG A 154 -12.40 -10.66 -13.72
CA ARG A 154 -11.80 -9.70 -14.65
C ARG A 154 -12.59 -8.39 -14.78
N GLN A 155 -13.89 -8.41 -14.54
CA GLN A 155 -14.73 -7.21 -14.55
C GLN A 155 -14.32 -6.19 -13.46
N ALA A 156 -13.68 -6.62 -12.38
CA ALA A 156 -13.17 -5.72 -11.36
C ALA A 156 -12.13 -4.73 -11.90
N THR A 157 -11.40 -5.10 -12.97
CA THR A 157 -10.42 -4.21 -13.63
C THR A 157 -11.08 -3.05 -14.40
N LEU A 158 -12.37 -3.15 -14.69
CA LEU A 158 -13.15 -2.12 -15.38
C LEU A 158 -13.66 -1.03 -14.43
N VAL A 159 -13.55 -1.25 -13.12
CA VAL A 159 -14.03 -0.31 -12.10
C VAL A 159 -12.84 0.49 -11.56
N VAL A 160 -12.86 1.79 -11.81
CA VAL A 160 -11.83 2.70 -11.30
C VAL A 160 -11.91 2.78 -9.76
N GLY A 161 -10.75 2.70 -9.11
CA GLY A 161 -10.66 2.85 -7.65
C GLY A 161 -10.73 1.53 -6.86
N THR A 162 -10.91 0.37 -7.50
CA THR A 162 -10.87 -0.94 -6.82
C THR A 162 -9.57 -1.14 -6.07
N GLY A 163 -8.43 -0.76 -6.67
CA GLY A 163 -7.13 -0.82 -6.04
C GLY A 163 -7.05 0.03 -4.77
N CYS A 164 -7.42 1.31 -4.85
CA CYS A 164 -7.42 2.21 -3.69
C CYS A 164 -8.40 1.75 -2.60
N SER A 165 -9.51 1.13 -2.99
CA SER A 165 -10.46 0.53 -2.05
C SER A 165 -9.86 -0.66 -1.31
N LEU A 166 -9.10 -1.51 -2.02
CA LEU A 166 -8.37 -2.62 -1.43
C LEU A 166 -7.28 -2.13 -0.46
N SER A 167 -6.51 -1.09 -0.81
CA SER A 167 -5.52 -0.53 0.11
C SER A 167 -6.15 -0.06 1.42
N ALA A 168 -7.35 0.50 1.35
CA ALA A 168 -8.08 0.90 2.55
C ALA A 168 -8.63 -0.30 3.34
N LEU A 169 -8.98 -1.39 2.66
CA LEU A 169 -9.37 -2.64 3.31
C LEU A 169 -8.17 -3.27 4.01
N VAL A 170 -7.01 -3.32 3.36
CA VAL A 170 -5.76 -3.77 3.97
C VAL A 170 -5.46 -2.96 5.25
N ALA A 171 -5.59 -1.63 5.20
CA ALA A 171 -5.40 -0.80 6.40
C ALA A 171 -6.37 -1.18 7.53
N ALA A 172 -7.63 -1.45 7.21
CA ALA A 172 -8.63 -1.88 8.21
C ALA A 172 -8.29 -3.24 8.82
N PHE A 173 -7.80 -4.19 8.02
CA PHE A 173 -7.47 -5.54 8.48
C PHE A 173 -6.20 -5.60 9.33
N ILE A 174 -5.19 -4.79 9.02
CA ILE A 174 -3.96 -4.75 9.83
C ILE A 174 -4.11 -3.95 11.12
N ALA A 175 -5.27 -3.34 11.35
CA ALA A 175 -5.54 -2.60 12.57
C ALA A 175 -5.53 -3.52 13.80
N LYS A 176 -4.66 -3.24 14.78
CA LYS A 176 -4.61 -3.96 16.07
C LYS A 176 -4.45 -5.48 15.95
N THR A 177 -3.78 -5.99 14.91
CA THR A 177 -3.45 -7.41 14.76
C THR A 177 -2.00 -7.69 15.13
N GLU A 178 -1.74 -8.89 15.66
CA GLU A 178 -0.39 -9.43 15.85
C GLU A 178 0.12 -10.19 14.60
N HIS A 179 -0.77 -10.43 13.62
CA HIS A 179 -0.50 -11.19 12.39
C HIS A 179 -0.78 -10.35 11.13
N PRO A 180 0.00 -9.28 10.87
CA PRO A 180 -0.31 -8.34 9.80
C PRO A 180 -0.14 -8.94 8.39
N LEU A 181 0.67 -9.98 8.20
CA LEU A 181 0.84 -10.68 6.92
C LEU A 181 -0.46 -11.41 6.53
N GLU A 182 -1.00 -12.20 7.45
CA GLU A 182 -2.24 -12.95 7.26
C GLU A 182 -3.44 -12.01 7.14
N ALA A 183 -3.46 -10.93 7.92
CA ALA A 183 -4.50 -9.91 7.86
C ALA A 183 -4.53 -9.21 6.49
N ALA A 184 -3.36 -8.86 5.94
CA ALA A 184 -3.26 -8.28 4.61
C ALA A 184 -3.71 -9.27 3.52
N ALA A 185 -3.36 -10.56 3.65
CA ALA A 185 -3.83 -11.61 2.74
C ALA A 185 -5.36 -11.80 2.83
N ALA A 186 -5.93 -11.79 4.02
CA ALA A 186 -7.37 -11.88 4.22
C ALA A 186 -8.11 -10.69 3.59
N ALA A 187 -7.57 -9.48 3.67
CA ALA A 187 -8.11 -8.31 2.99
C ALA A 187 -8.11 -8.49 1.45
N CYS A 188 -7.02 -9.02 0.89
CA CYS A 188 -6.93 -9.34 -0.53
C CYS A 188 -7.96 -10.42 -0.93
N ALA A 189 -8.10 -11.47 -0.12
CA ALA A 189 -9.07 -12.54 -0.38
C ALA A 189 -10.52 -12.08 -0.33
N LEU A 190 -10.86 -11.14 0.56
CA LEU A 190 -12.20 -10.56 0.63
C LEU A 190 -12.54 -9.69 -0.59
N ALA A 191 -11.53 -9.12 -1.24
CA ALA A 191 -11.70 -8.21 -2.39
C ALA A 191 -11.72 -8.95 -3.75
N LYS A 192 -11.39 -10.24 -3.78
CA LYS A 192 -11.46 -11.09 -4.98
C LYS A 192 -12.89 -11.51 -5.30
#